data_b7d97297195ca29a666f97129b87331d
#
_entry.id   b7d97297195ca29a666f97129b87331d
#
_cell.length_a   1.000
_cell.length_b   1.000
_cell.length_c   1.000
_cell.angle_alpha   90.00
_cell.angle_beta   90.00
_cell.angle_gamma   90.00
#
_symmetry.space_group_name_H-M   'P 1'
#
loop_
_entity.id
_entity.type
_entity.pdbx_description
1 polymer ?
#
loop_
_entity_poly.entity_id
_entity_poly.type
_entity_poly.pdbx_seq_one_letter_code
_entity_poly.pdbx_strand_id
1 'polypeptide(L)'
;MKTIQLCFLWHMHQPYYTDPLTGSASMPWVRLHATKAYFDMAFLLERFPEARSTFNFTPSLLLQLEEFSTGRVRDLFLEYAQRPAAELTPTEKAFLIRHFFSANWATMVRPFPRYQELLVKRGVDVQEQDLDRLAKQFSTQEFLDLQVWHNLAWFGYGSLQRFPRLAELRTKNRGF
;
A
#
# COMPACT_ATOMS: atom_id res chain seq x y z
N MET A 1 -33.83 -0.50 -34.25
CA MET A 1 -33.29 -0.02 -32.99
C MET A 1 -31.89 0.50 -33.24
N LYS A 2 -31.52 1.67 -32.67
CA LYS A 2 -30.15 2.18 -32.76
C LYS A 2 -29.31 1.44 -31.69
N THR A 3 -28.24 0.79 -32.10
CA THR A 3 -27.31 0.09 -31.19
C THR A 3 -26.21 1.05 -30.75
N ILE A 4 -25.93 1.14 -29.47
CA ILE A 4 -24.82 1.87 -28.90
C ILE A 4 -23.74 0.84 -28.50
N GLN A 5 -22.49 1.10 -28.89
CA GLN A 5 -21.33 0.33 -28.43
C GLN A 5 -20.60 1.12 -27.37
N LEU A 6 -20.30 0.46 -26.24
CA LEU A 6 -19.56 1.04 -25.12
C LEU A 6 -18.21 0.36 -25.01
N CYS A 7 -17.13 1.15 -25.07
CA CYS A 7 -15.76 0.68 -24.92
C CYS A 7 -15.16 1.25 -23.64
N PHE A 8 -14.54 0.38 -22.82
CA PHE A 8 -13.80 0.78 -21.63
C PHE A 8 -12.30 0.67 -21.92
N LEU A 9 -11.59 1.78 -21.76
CA LEU A 9 -10.13 1.83 -21.81
C LEU A 9 -9.60 2.22 -20.43
N TRP A 10 -8.85 1.32 -19.81
CA TRP A 10 -8.18 1.54 -18.53
C TRP A 10 -6.72 1.91 -18.77
N HIS A 11 -6.35 3.13 -18.37
CA HIS A 11 -4.98 3.62 -18.48
C HIS A 11 -4.22 3.36 -17.18
N MET A 12 -3.23 2.45 -17.25
CA MET A 12 -2.37 2.06 -16.14
C MET A 12 -1.03 2.76 -16.26
N HIS A 13 -0.79 3.69 -15.35
CA HIS A 13 0.43 4.50 -15.34
C HIS A 13 0.92 4.74 -13.92
N GLN A 14 2.25 4.73 -13.76
CA GLN A 14 2.97 5.31 -12.63
C GLN A 14 4.19 6.07 -13.14
N PRO A 15 4.54 7.22 -12.56
CA PRO A 15 5.85 7.82 -12.77
C PRO A 15 6.95 6.81 -12.44
N TYR A 16 8.13 7.01 -12.99
CA TYR A 16 9.27 6.18 -12.63
C TYR A 16 9.84 6.64 -11.29
N TYR A 17 9.69 5.83 -10.26
CA TYR A 17 10.07 6.16 -8.88
C TYR A 17 11.45 5.68 -8.48
N THR A 18 12.05 4.78 -9.26
CA THR A 18 13.36 4.21 -8.93
C THR A 18 14.47 5.18 -9.33
N ASP A 19 15.29 5.57 -8.38
CA ASP A 19 16.53 6.29 -8.66
C ASP A 19 17.52 5.32 -9.32
N PRO A 20 17.95 5.59 -10.56
CA PRO A 20 18.84 4.68 -11.29
C PRO A 20 20.25 4.59 -10.69
N LEU A 21 20.66 5.55 -9.86
CA LEU A 21 21.98 5.54 -9.23
C LEU A 21 22.01 4.67 -7.98
N THR A 22 20.92 4.65 -7.22
CA THR A 22 20.85 3.93 -5.93
C THR A 22 20.04 2.65 -6.00
N GLY A 23 19.25 2.45 -7.06
CA GLY A 23 18.31 1.33 -7.16
C GLY A 23 17.16 1.39 -6.15
N SER A 24 16.96 2.57 -5.52
CA SER A 24 15.95 2.75 -4.47
C SER A 24 14.71 3.45 -5.01
N ALA A 25 13.53 2.93 -4.69
CA ALA A 25 12.28 3.60 -5.00
C ALA A 25 11.98 4.69 -3.97
N SER A 26 11.70 5.89 -4.45
CA SER A 26 11.34 7.05 -3.61
C SER A 26 9.93 6.93 -3.01
N MET A 27 9.05 6.13 -3.65
CA MET A 27 7.66 5.92 -3.25
C MET A 27 7.22 4.47 -3.45
N PRO A 28 6.32 3.94 -2.61
CA PRO A 28 5.88 2.54 -2.64
C PRO A 28 4.72 2.29 -3.63
N TRP A 29 4.32 3.30 -4.41
CA TRP A 29 3.04 3.30 -5.13
C TRP A 29 2.91 2.16 -6.13
N VAL A 30 3.97 1.81 -6.85
CA VAL A 30 3.93 0.69 -7.81
C VAL A 30 3.53 -0.60 -7.09
N ARG A 31 4.21 -0.96 -6.01
CA ARG A 31 3.92 -2.17 -5.23
C ARG A 31 2.52 -2.14 -4.62
N LEU A 32 2.15 -1.02 -4.00
CA LEU A 32 0.86 -0.90 -3.31
C LEU A 32 -0.32 -0.94 -4.31
N HIS A 33 -0.20 -0.29 -5.46
CA HIS A 33 -1.21 -0.37 -6.52
C HIS A 33 -1.23 -1.74 -7.20
N ALA A 34 -0.09 -2.41 -7.31
CA ALA A 34 -0.04 -3.77 -7.85
C ALA A 34 -0.89 -4.74 -7.04
N THR A 35 -0.82 -4.67 -5.70
CA THR A 35 -1.58 -5.55 -4.79
C THR A 35 -3.06 -5.17 -4.63
N LYS A 36 -3.49 -4.06 -5.20
CA LYS A 36 -4.86 -3.55 -5.14
C LYS A 36 -5.48 -3.43 -6.53
N ALA A 37 -5.32 -2.27 -7.14
CA ALA A 37 -6.05 -1.89 -8.34
C ALA A 37 -5.69 -2.76 -9.56
N TYR A 38 -4.41 -3.01 -9.80
CA TYR A 38 -3.99 -3.77 -10.97
C TYR A 38 -4.35 -5.25 -10.86
N PHE A 39 -4.14 -5.84 -9.67
CA PHE A 39 -4.52 -7.23 -9.41
C PHE A 39 -6.04 -7.41 -9.43
N ASP A 40 -6.82 -6.51 -8.83
CA ASP A 40 -8.28 -6.61 -8.78
C ASP A 40 -8.90 -6.61 -10.18
N MET A 41 -8.37 -5.81 -11.10
CA MET A 41 -8.89 -5.75 -12.47
C MET A 41 -8.65 -7.06 -13.22
N ALA A 42 -7.45 -7.64 -13.15
CA ALA A 42 -7.14 -8.94 -13.74
C ALA A 42 -8.00 -10.05 -13.12
N PHE A 43 -8.10 -10.07 -11.80
CA PHE A 43 -8.90 -11.03 -11.04
C PHE A 43 -10.39 -10.99 -11.41
N LEU A 44 -10.96 -9.80 -11.60
CA LEU A 44 -12.35 -9.65 -12.01
C LEU A 44 -12.58 -10.13 -13.45
N LEU A 45 -11.66 -9.85 -14.38
CA LEU A 45 -11.78 -10.36 -15.75
C LEU A 45 -11.71 -11.90 -15.81
N GLU A 46 -10.89 -12.54 -14.99
CA GLU A 46 -10.88 -14.02 -14.88
C GLU A 46 -12.25 -14.57 -14.45
N ARG A 47 -12.98 -13.84 -13.61
CA ARG A 47 -14.29 -14.26 -13.09
C ARG A 47 -15.47 -13.93 -14.01
N PHE A 48 -15.28 -12.97 -14.90
CA PHE A 48 -16.31 -12.51 -15.84
C PHE A 48 -15.78 -12.58 -17.28
N PRO A 49 -15.60 -13.79 -17.85
CA PRO A 49 -14.96 -13.96 -19.15
C PRO A 49 -15.70 -13.29 -20.32
N GLU A 50 -16.99 -13.00 -20.14
CA GLU A 50 -17.79 -12.26 -21.14
C GLU A 50 -17.52 -10.74 -21.12
N ALA A 51 -16.91 -10.22 -20.05
CA ALA A 51 -16.56 -8.81 -19.98
C ALA A 51 -15.38 -8.49 -20.92
N ARG A 52 -15.51 -7.39 -21.66
CA ARG A 52 -14.46 -6.91 -22.57
C ARG A 52 -13.96 -5.55 -22.12
N SER A 53 -12.66 -5.43 -21.95
CA SER A 53 -12.02 -4.17 -21.60
C SER A 53 -10.66 -4.07 -22.30
N THR A 54 -10.25 -2.84 -22.58
CA THR A 54 -8.90 -2.57 -23.09
C THR A 54 -8.06 -1.99 -21.97
N PHE A 55 -6.80 -2.46 -21.86
CA PHE A 55 -5.83 -1.98 -20.90
C PHE A 55 -4.63 -1.40 -21.62
N ASN A 56 -4.27 -0.20 -21.24
CA ASN A 56 -3.03 0.43 -21.66
C ASN A 56 -2.07 0.45 -20.49
N PHE A 57 -0.95 -0.26 -20.60
CA PHE A 57 0.15 -0.23 -19.63
C PHE A 57 1.30 0.60 -20.19
N THR A 58 1.70 1.62 -19.44
CA THR A 58 2.89 2.39 -19.86
C THR A 58 4.17 1.58 -19.67
N PRO A 59 5.18 1.73 -20.54
CA PRO A 59 6.45 1.03 -20.37
C PRO A 59 7.12 1.27 -19.02
N SER A 60 7.03 2.49 -18.48
CA SER A 60 7.55 2.84 -17.15
C SER A 60 6.88 2.05 -16.03
N LEU A 61 5.58 1.76 -16.14
CA LEU A 61 4.89 0.93 -15.17
C LEU A 61 5.30 -0.54 -15.29
N LEU A 62 5.36 -1.09 -16.50
CA LEU A 62 5.74 -2.48 -16.72
C LEU A 62 7.15 -2.77 -16.21
N LEU A 63 8.11 -1.89 -16.51
CA LEU A 63 9.47 -2.00 -16.02
C LEU A 63 9.51 -2.04 -14.49
N GLN A 64 8.84 -1.10 -13.83
CA GLN A 64 8.81 -1.05 -12.36
C GLN A 64 8.11 -2.27 -11.74
N LEU A 65 7.00 -2.75 -12.33
CA LEU A 65 6.35 -3.98 -11.85
C LEU A 65 7.31 -5.18 -11.89
N GLU A 66 8.10 -5.29 -12.96
CA GLU A 66 9.12 -6.32 -13.09
C GLU A 66 10.24 -6.13 -12.05
N GLU A 67 10.74 -4.92 -11.88
CA GLU A 67 11.77 -4.59 -10.88
C GLU A 67 11.33 -4.93 -9.44
N PHE A 68 10.12 -4.56 -9.07
CA PHE A 68 9.55 -4.90 -7.76
C PHE A 68 9.32 -6.40 -7.58
N SER A 69 8.77 -7.08 -8.61
CA SER A 69 8.49 -8.52 -8.54
C SER A 69 9.75 -9.39 -8.44
N THR A 70 10.84 -8.94 -9.02
CA THR A 70 12.15 -9.62 -9.01
C THR A 70 13.07 -9.19 -7.86
N GLY A 71 12.65 -8.23 -7.04
CA GLY A 71 13.46 -7.69 -5.94
C GLY A 71 14.67 -6.87 -6.39
N ARG A 72 14.68 -6.39 -7.65
CA ARG A 72 15.75 -5.54 -8.18
C ARG A 72 15.71 -4.10 -7.67
N VAL A 73 14.57 -3.67 -7.13
CA VAL A 73 14.39 -2.33 -6.55
C VAL A 73 14.34 -2.41 -5.03
N ARG A 74 15.02 -1.47 -4.39
CA ARG A 74 14.99 -1.30 -2.95
C ARG A 74 13.80 -0.44 -2.55
N ASP A 75 12.86 -0.98 -1.78
CA ASP A 75 11.68 -0.28 -1.27
C ASP A 75 11.83 -0.03 0.23
N LEU A 76 12.17 1.20 0.62
CA LEU A 76 12.34 1.57 2.03
C LEU A 76 11.06 1.39 2.85
N PHE A 77 9.88 1.57 2.25
CA PHE A 77 8.61 1.33 2.94
C PHE A 77 8.44 -0.15 3.28
N LEU A 78 8.83 -1.04 2.37
CA LEU A 78 8.78 -2.48 2.61
C LEU A 78 9.86 -2.90 3.64
N GLU A 79 11.07 -2.39 3.51
CA GLU A 79 12.16 -2.66 4.46
C GLU A 79 11.75 -2.29 5.89
N TYR A 80 11.21 -1.10 6.09
CA TYR A 80 10.80 -0.64 7.41
C TYR A 80 9.52 -1.34 7.90
N ALA A 81 8.65 -1.80 6.98
CA ALA A 81 7.50 -2.63 7.34
C ALA A 81 7.89 -4.04 7.80
N GLN A 82 9.01 -4.58 7.32
CA GLN A 82 9.51 -5.92 7.64
C GLN A 82 10.45 -5.95 8.83
N ARG A 83 11.02 -4.80 9.23
CA ARG A 83 11.92 -4.74 10.39
C ARG A 83 11.17 -5.00 11.68
N PRO A 84 11.68 -5.83 12.60
CA PRO A 84 11.04 -6.03 13.90
C PRO A 84 10.79 -4.69 14.60
N ALA A 85 9.57 -4.44 15.05
CA ALA A 85 9.18 -3.15 15.64
C ALA A 85 10.04 -2.75 16.86
N ALA A 86 10.57 -3.73 17.59
CA ALA A 86 11.48 -3.51 18.72
C ALA A 86 12.87 -3.00 18.30
N GLU A 87 13.27 -3.24 17.05
CA GLU A 87 14.59 -2.89 16.51
C GLU A 87 14.58 -1.59 15.70
N LEU A 88 13.40 -0.96 15.54
CA LEU A 88 13.28 0.30 14.82
C LEU A 88 14.07 1.41 15.49
N THR A 89 14.95 2.02 14.73
CA THR A 89 15.69 3.22 15.14
C THR A 89 14.76 4.44 15.29
N PRO A 90 15.15 5.50 15.99
CA PRO A 90 14.36 6.74 16.06
C PRO A 90 13.99 7.30 14.69
N THR A 91 14.94 7.32 13.74
CA THR A 91 14.71 7.81 12.37
C THR A 91 13.66 6.96 11.63
N GLU A 92 13.71 5.64 11.76
CA GLU A 92 12.73 4.74 11.14
C GLU A 92 11.35 4.90 11.78
N LYS A 93 11.26 5.06 13.09
CA LYS A 93 10.02 5.37 13.80
C LYS A 93 9.40 6.67 13.30
N ALA A 94 10.20 7.72 13.17
CA ALA A 94 9.77 8.99 12.60
C ALA A 94 9.26 8.82 11.15
N PHE A 95 9.95 8.03 10.33
CA PHE A 95 9.53 7.70 8.98
C PHE A 95 8.15 7.00 8.96
N LEU A 96 7.94 6.00 9.83
CA LEU A 96 6.66 5.31 9.92
C LEU A 96 5.53 6.28 10.32
N ILE A 97 5.74 7.10 11.33
CA ILE A 97 4.77 8.12 11.77
C ILE A 97 4.40 9.07 10.62
N ARG A 98 5.39 9.48 9.84
CA ARG A 98 5.20 10.39 8.71
C ARG A 98 4.44 9.74 7.57
N HIS A 99 4.85 8.56 7.14
CA HIS A 99 4.50 8.00 5.84
C HIS A 99 3.48 6.87 5.87
N PHE A 100 3.36 6.11 6.97
CA PHE A 100 2.52 4.91 7.00
C PHE A 100 1.01 5.17 7.16
N PHE A 101 0.61 6.43 7.04
CA PHE A 101 -0.79 6.86 6.88
C PHE A 101 -1.06 7.45 5.48
N SER A 102 -0.13 7.29 4.54
CA SER A 102 -0.28 7.74 3.16
C SER A 102 -1.24 6.84 2.39
N ALA A 103 -2.53 7.04 2.60
CA ALA A 103 -3.64 6.33 2.00
C ALA A 103 -4.87 7.23 2.02
N ASN A 104 -5.94 6.86 1.31
CA ASN A 104 -7.22 7.54 1.45
C ASN A 104 -7.82 7.24 2.83
N TRP A 105 -7.83 8.20 3.72
CA TRP A 105 -8.25 7.98 5.11
C TRP A 105 -9.70 7.55 5.23
N ALA A 106 -10.59 8.07 4.40
CA ALA A 106 -12.02 7.73 4.48
C ALA A 106 -12.30 6.26 4.14
N THR A 107 -11.58 5.71 3.16
CA THR A 107 -11.83 4.36 2.62
C THR A 107 -10.81 3.32 3.04
N MET A 108 -9.62 3.72 3.51
CA MET A 108 -8.50 2.80 3.75
C MET A 108 -7.94 2.86 5.18
N VAL A 109 -8.29 3.89 5.97
CA VAL A 109 -7.83 4.00 7.37
C VAL A 109 -9.02 3.91 8.32
N ARG A 110 -10.01 4.80 8.18
CA ARG A 110 -11.16 4.91 9.06
C ARG A 110 -12.03 3.63 9.16
N PRO A 111 -12.19 2.81 8.11
CA PRO A 111 -12.93 1.55 8.24
C PRO A 111 -12.27 0.51 9.16
N PHE A 112 -10.99 0.69 9.51
CA PHE A 112 -10.24 -0.23 10.37
C PHE A 112 -9.99 0.39 11.75
N PRO A 113 -10.70 -0.06 12.81
CA PRO A 113 -10.68 0.59 14.12
C PRO A 113 -9.27 0.82 14.65
N ARG A 114 -8.41 -0.19 14.58
CA ARG A 114 -7.03 -0.04 15.09
C ARG A 114 -6.21 0.95 14.28
N TYR A 115 -6.33 0.94 12.95
CA TYR A 115 -5.59 1.89 12.10
C TYR A 115 -6.10 3.33 12.31
N GLN A 116 -7.40 3.48 12.51
CA GLN A 116 -8.02 4.75 12.88
C GLN A 116 -7.54 5.26 14.27
N GLU A 117 -7.44 4.38 15.28
CA GLU A 117 -6.89 4.73 16.60
C GLU A 117 -5.46 5.29 16.45
N LEU A 118 -4.62 4.61 15.67
CA LEU A 118 -3.24 5.05 15.42
C LEU A 118 -3.18 6.39 14.69
N LEU A 119 -4.07 6.63 13.72
CA LEU A 119 -4.18 7.91 13.03
C LEU A 119 -4.61 9.04 14.00
N VAL A 120 -5.59 8.79 14.85
CA VAL A 120 -6.03 9.77 15.86
C VAL A 120 -4.89 10.10 16.82
N LYS A 121 -4.15 9.09 17.29
CA LYS A 121 -2.99 9.26 18.16
C LYS A 121 -1.88 10.08 17.51
N ARG A 122 -1.62 9.84 16.22
CA ARG A 122 -0.66 10.61 15.43
C ARG A 122 -1.11 12.06 15.27
N GLY A 123 -2.39 12.28 15.04
CA GLY A 123 -2.94 13.57 14.63
C GLY A 123 -2.96 13.75 13.11
N VAL A 124 -3.71 14.75 12.66
CA VAL A 124 -3.95 15.04 11.22
C VAL A 124 -2.85 15.90 10.63
N ASP A 125 -2.50 16.99 11.32
CA ASP A 125 -1.48 17.95 10.89
C ASP A 125 -0.19 17.72 11.69
N VAL A 126 0.74 16.99 11.08
CA VAL A 126 2.02 16.60 11.70
C VAL A 126 3.16 17.26 10.95
N GLN A 127 3.88 18.11 11.67
CA GLN A 127 5.05 18.80 11.13
C GLN A 127 6.34 18.00 11.41
N GLU A 128 7.40 18.30 10.67
CA GLU A 128 8.70 17.61 10.81
C GLU A 128 9.21 17.60 12.25
N GLN A 129 9.13 18.75 12.92
CA GLN A 129 9.58 18.91 14.31
C GLN A 129 8.79 18.10 15.33
N ASP A 130 7.60 17.59 14.97
CA ASP A 130 6.75 16.78 15.86
C ASP A 130 7.09 15.30 15.82
N LEU A 131 7.77 14.82 14.76
CA LEU A 131 7.94 13.41 14.49
C LEU A 131 8.64 12.66 15.62
N ASP A 132 9.74 13.19 16.15
CA ASP A 132 10.47 12.55 17.25
C ASP A 132 9.65 12.47 18.53
N ARG A 133 8.89 13.52 18.84
CA ARG A 133 7.99 13.55 19.98
C ARG A 133 6.86 12.53 19.85
N LEU A 134 6.24 12.48 18.69
CA LEU A 134 5.17 11.53 18.38
C LEU A 134 5.69 10.09 18.40
N ALA A 135 6.84 9.83 17.80
CA ALA A 135 7.46 8.51 17.77
C ALA A 135 7.70 7.95 19.19
N LYS A 136 8.06 8.81 20.16
CA LYS A 136 8.23 8.40 21.57
C LYS A 136 6.91 8.06 22.25
N GLN A 137 5.77 8.50 21.74
CA GLN A 137 4.45 8.21 22.33
C GLN A 137 3.92 6.84 21.88
N PHE A 138 4.42 6.29 20.75
CA PHE A 138 3.99 5.01 20.23
C PHE A 138 4.76 3.87 20.91
N SER A 139 4.04 2.86 21.38
CA SER A 139 4.64 1.62 21.88
C SER A 139 5.16 0.74 20.75
N THR A 140 5.99 -0.23 21.07
CA THR A 140 6.48 -1.23 20.11
C THR A 140 5.32 -1.96 19.42
N GLN A 141 4.27 -2.33 20.17
CA GLN A 141 3.09 -2.97 19.61
C GLN A 141 2.33 -2.05 18.64
N GLU A 142 2.27 -0.75 18.92
CA GLU A 142 1.62 0.22 18.03
C GLU A 142 2.41 0.41 16.74
N PHE A 143 3.73 0.35 16.78
CA PHE A 143 4.55 0.33 15.57
C PHE A 143 4.33 -0.93 14.75
N LEU A 144 4.27 -2.11 15.38
CA LEU A 144 3.95 -3.36 14.70
C LEU A 144 2.56 -3.30 14.04
N ASP A 145 1.56 -2.85 14.78
CA ASP A 145 0.21 -2.69 14.23
C ASP A 145 0.20 -1.72 13.04
N LEU A 146 0.96 -0.62 13.12
CA LEU A 146 1.08 0.35 12.03
C LEU A 146 1.77 -0.24 10.80
N GLN A 147 2.87 -1.00 10.98
CA GLN A 147 3.57 -1.69 9.90
C GLN A 147 2.63 -2.65 9.14
N VAL A 148 1.84 -3.41 9.89
CA VAL A 148 0.89 -4.37 9.31
C VAL A 148 -0.27 -3.64 8.64
N TRP A 149 -0.92 -2.68 9.31
CA TRP A 149 -2.08 -1.99 8.76
C TRP A 149 -1.77 -1.16 7.52
N HIS A 150 -0.60 -0.51 7.47
CA HIS A 150 -0.18 0.19 6.25
C HIS A 150 -0.24 -0.71 5.01
N ASN A 151 0.21 -1.95 5.12
CA ASN A 151 0.19 -2.90 4.01
C ASN A 151 -1.19 -3.56 3.82
N LEU A 152 -1.85 -4.00 4.91
CA LEU A 152 -3.16 -4.66 4.82
C LEU A 152 -4.25 -3.78 4.19
N ALA A 153 -4.22 -2.48 4.45
CA ALA A 153 -5.18 -1.53 3.88
C ALA A 153 -5.07 -1.40 2.36
N TRP A 154 -3.91 -1.74 1.80
CA TRP A 154 -3.64 -1.69 0.36
C TRP A 154 -3.97 -2.98 -0.39
N PHE A 155 -4.27 -4.10 0.30
CA PHE A 155 -4.76 -5.28 -0.41
C PHE A 155 -6.19 -5.07 -0.90
N GLY A 156 -6.41 -5.30 -2.19
CA GLY A 156 -7.70 -5.17 -2.84
C GLY A 156 -8.61 -6.38 -2.64
N TYR A 157 -9.79 -6.33 -3.24
CA TYR A 157 -10.79 -7.39 -3.18
C TYR A 157 -10.24 -8.73 -3.69
N GLY A 158 -9.62 -8.74 -4.87
CA GLY A 158 -9.07 -9.94 -5.49
C GLY A 158 -7.96 -10.57 -4.63
N SER A 159 -7.08 -9.74 -4.05
CA SER A 159 -6.03 -10.22 -3.15
C SER A 159 -6.60 -10.91 -1.92
N LEU A 160 -7.65 -10.36 -1.31
CA LEU A 160 -8.30 -10.96 -0.13
C LEU A 160 -9.05 -12.26 -0.47
N GLN A 161 -9.60 -12.37 -1.68
CA GLN A 161 -10.24 -13.60 -2.15
C GLN A 161 -9.23 -14.70 -2.49
N ARG A 162 -8.10 -14.31 -3.09
CA ARG A 162 -7.05 -15.24 -3.53
C ARG A 162 -6.20 -15.77 -2.37
N PHE A 163 -6.02 -14.96 -1.33
CA PHE A 163 -5.16 -15.24 -0.18
C PHE A 163 -5.93 -15.15 1.14
N PRO A 164 -6.62 -16.24 1.58
CA PRO A 164 -7.48 -16.22 2.79
C PRO A 164 -6.78 -15.71 4.05
N ARG A 165 -5.46 -15.94 4.17
CA ARG A 165 -4.67 -15.45 5.30
C ARG A 165 -4.67 -13.93 5.44
N LEU A 166 -4.73 -13.20 4.31
CA LEU A 166 -4.85 -11.73 4.35
C LEU A 166 -6.21 -11.29 4.91
N ALA A 167 -7.28 -12.00 4.54
CA ALA A 167 -8.61 -11.73 5.07
C ALA A 167 -8.67 -12.02 6.59
N GLU A 168 -8.09 -13.12 7.05
CA GLU A 168 -7.96 -13.43 8.49
C GLU A 168 -7.20 -12.35 9.25
N LEU A 169 -6.05 -11.91 8.74
CA LEU A 169 -5.27 -10.84 9.36
C LEU A 169 -6.06 -9.55 9.46
N ARG A 170 -6.89 -9.24 8.46
CA ARG A 170 -7.74 -8.06 8.45
C ARG A 170 -8.81 -8.07 9.55
N THR A 171 -9.31 -9.26 9.93
CA THR A 171 -10.28 -9.41 11.03
C THR A 171 -9.62 -9.38 12.41
N LYS A 172 -8.33 -9.66 12.51
CA LYS A 172 -7.59 -9.69 13.78
C LYS A 172 -7.56 -8.33 14.48
N ASN A 173 -7.58 -7.25 13.72
CA ASN A 173 -7.62 -5.86 14.13
C ASN A 173 -6.36 -5.35 14.85
N ARG A 174 -5.84 -6.02 15.90
CA ARG A 174 -4.65 -5.62 16.66
C ARG A 174 -3.87 -6.82 17.22
N GLY A 175 -2.66 -6.57 17.67
CA GLY A 175 -1.84 -7.61 18.32
C GLY A 175 -1.26 -8.61 17.31
N PHE A 176 -0.71 -8.11 16.21
CA PHE A 176 -0.07 -8.91 15.17
C PHE A 176 1.21 -9.58 15.65
#